data_c4a2496781c2880bc5ec7df79a97bdf0
#
_entry.id   c4a2496781c2880bc5ec7df79a97bdf0
#
_cell.length_a   1.000
_cell.length_b   1.000
_cell.length_c   1.000
_cell.angle_alpha   90.00
_cell.angle_beta   90.00
_cell.angle_gamma   90.00
#
_symmetry.space_group_name_H-M   'P 1'
#
loop_
_entity.id
_entity.type
_entity.pdbx_description
1 polymer ?
#
loop_
_entity_poly.entity_id
_entity_poly.type
_entity_poly.pdbx_seq_one_letter_code
_entity_poly.pdbx_strand_id
1 'polypeptide(L)'
;MTTAILPLKIGNVEIRNRVFLAPMSGVSDLPFRRRAWEAGAGLVVSEMVASAELCNHHSESRKRMERGDLQTHVVQLAGREAHWMGEAAKIAEGEGADIVDINMGCPAKKVTGGYSGSALMRDLDHALTLIEATVQAVKVPVTLKMRLGWDHNSINAPELARRAVDAGVQMITVHGRTRCQFYTGHADWDAIRAVREAISVPLVANGDVGSAADVQEIMR
;
A
#
# COMPACT_ATOMS: atom_id res chain seq x y z
N MET A 1 -15.47 4.27 -29.01
CA MET A 1 -15.05 5.54 -28.39
C MET A 1 -14.11 5.20 -27.25
N THR A 2 -12.82 5.49 -27.39
CA THR A 2 -11.84 5.26 -26.32
C THR A 2 -12.07 6.31 -25.26
N THR A 3 -12.72 5.95 -24.16
CA THR A 3 -12.86 6.84 -23.02
C THR A 3 -11.45 7.15 -22.52
N ALA A 4 -11.00 8.38 -22.69
CA ALA A 4 -9.70 8.81 -22.18
C ALA A 4 -9.71 8.57 -20.66
N ILE A 5 -8.87 7.63 -20.20
CA ILE A 5 -8.72 7.38 -18.77
C ILE A 5 -8.05 8.63 -18.20
N LEU A 6 -8.82 9.42 -17.44
CA LEU A 6 -8.31 10.62 -16.80
C LEU A 6 -7.11 10.27 -15.90
N PRO A 7 -6.07 11.13 -15.87
CA PRO A 7 -4.95 10.94 -14.96
C PRO A 7 -5.45 10.81 -13.52
N LEU A 8 -4.87 9.88 -12.78
CA LEU A 8 -5.16 9.70 -11.37
C LEU A 8 -4.28 10.65 -10.57
N LYS A 9 -4.86 11.29 -9.55
CA LYS A 9 -4.10 12.08 -8.57
C LYS A 9 -4.13 11.42 -7.21
N ILE A 10 -2.97 11.35 -6.57
CA ILE A 10 -2.82 10.96 -5.17
C ILE A 10 -2.27 12.19 -4.44
N GLY A 11 -3.14 12.91 -3.75
CA GLY A 11 -2.80 14.24 -3.25
C GLY A 11 -2.39 15.18 -4.39
N ASN A 12 -1.17 15.70 -4.31
CA ASN A 12 -0.56 16.56 -5.33
C ASN A 12 0.23 15.80 -6.41
N VAL A 13 0.35 14.47 -6.32
CA VAL A 13 1.13 13.64 -7.25
C VAL A 13 0.24 13.14 -8.38
N GLU A 14 0.60 13.46 -9.63
CA GLU A 14 -0.07 12.93 -10.83
C GLU A 14 0.49 11.57 -11.20
N ILE A 15 -0.40 10.62 -11.46
CA ILE A 15 -0.06 9.25 -11.82
C ILE A 15 -0.47 9.03 -13.28
N ARG A 16 0.47 8.56 -14.12
CA ARG A 16 0.32 8.49 -15.58
C ARG A 16 -0.81 7.57 -16.07
N ASN A 17 -1.17 6.55 -15.29
CA ASN A 17 -2.32 5.68 -15.56
C ASN A 17 -2.73 4.90 -14.30
N ARG A 18 -3.78 4.06 -14.39
CA ARG A 18 -4.42 3.39 -13.26
C ARG A 18 -3.98 1.93 -13.05
N VAL A 19 -2.92 1.48 -13.72
CA VAL A 19 -2.40 0.11 -13.57
C VAL A 19 -1.08 0.17 -12.80
N PHE A 20 -1.06 -0.41 -11.60
CA PHE A 20 0.05 -0.33 -10.66
C PHE A 20 0.73 -1.68 -10.46
N LEU A 21 2.04 -1.66 -10.27
CA LEU A 21 2.76 -2.82 -9.74
C LEU A 21 2.64 -2.82 -8.22
N ALA A 22 2.01 -3.88 -7.66
CA ALA A 22 1.97 -4.08 -6.22
C ALA A 22 3.36 -4.39 -5.65
N PRO A 23 3.69 -3.92 -4.42
CA PRO A 23 4.94 -4.28 -3.74
C PRO A 23 4.98 -5.77 -3.40
N MET A 24 6.11 -6.42 -3.66
CA MET A 24 6.34 -7.85 -3.40
C MET A 24 7.73 -8.03 -2.80
N SER A 25 7.80 -8.44 -1.52
CA SER A 25 9.09 -8.68 -0.83
C SER A 25 9.90 -9.77 -1.50
N GLY A 26 11.17 -9.51 -1.76
CA GLY A 26 12.09 -10.40 -2.47
C GLY A 26 11.88 -10.42 -3.99
N VAL A 27 11.02 -9.54 -4.54
CA VAL A 27 10.71 -9.48 -5.98
C VAL A 27 10.80 -8.06 -6.51
N SER A 28 10.11 -7.10 -5.91
CA SER A 28 10.01 -5.73 -6.44
C SER A 28 11.19 -4.84 -6.00
N ASP A 29 12.42 -5.34 -6.20
CA ASP A 29 13.64 -4.56 -6.10
C ASP A 29 13.71 -3.46 -7.18
N LEU A 30 14.72 -2.62 -7.13
CA LEU A 30 14.84 -1.50 -8.08
C LEU A 30 14.89 -1.96 -9.55
N PRO A 31 15.67 -2.99 -9.95
CA PRO A 31 15.66 -3.52 -11.32
C PRO A 31 14.27 -3.98 -11.79
N PHE A 32 13.54 -4.71 -10.92
CA PHE A 32 12.19 -5.17 -11.26
C PHE A 32 11.20 -4.00 -11.41
N ARG A 33 11.26 -3.01 -10.51
CA ARG A 33 10.42 -1.80 -10.60
C ARG A 33 10.69 -1.01 -11.88
N ARG A 34 11.95 -0.90 -12.31
CA ARG A 34 12.32 -0.27 -13.60
C ARG A 34 11.67 -0.99 -14.78
N ARG A 35 11.76 -2.32 -14.82
CA ARG A 35 11.12 -3.12 -15.88
C ARG A 35 9.61 -2.94 -15.93
N ALA A 36 8.95 -2.95 -14.78
CA ALA A 36 7.51 -2.70 -14.71
C ALA A 36 7.16 -1.27 -15.18
N TRP A 37 7.97 -0.29 -14.80
CA TRP A 37 7.81 1.09 -15.25
C TRP A 37 7.99 1.24 -16.77
N GLU A 38 9.03 0.64 -17.36
CA GLU A 38 9.26 0.58 -18.80
C GLU A 38 8.11 -0.14 -19.55
N ALA A 39 7.56 -1.18 -18.94
CA ALA A 39 6.40 -1.90 -19.47
C ALA A 39 5.07 -1.13 -19.37
N GLY A 40 5.07 0.07 -18.76
CA GLY A 40 3.92 0.95 -18.73
C GLY A 40 3.15 1.01 -17.43
N ALA A 41 3.65 0.43 -16.32
CA ALA A 41 2.98 0.56 -15.02
C ALA A 41 2.84 2.04 -14.63
N GLY A 42 1.63 2.45 -14.21
CA GLY A 42 1.34 3.82 -13.80
C GLY A 42 2.02 4.22 -12.50
N LEU A 43 2.21 3.26 -11.61
CA LEU A 43 2.91 3.42 -10.34
C LEU A 43 3.64 2.12 -9.98
N VAL A 44 4.81 2.25 -9.38
CA VAL A 44 5.57 1.13 -8.81
C VAL A 44 5.93 1.48 -7.36
N VAL A 45 5.84 0.50 -6.47
CA VAL A 45 6.04 0.69 -5.03
C VAL A 45 7.27 -0.11 -4.60
N SER A 46 8.08 0.43 -3.71
CA SER A 46 9.24 -0.29 -3.16
C SER A 46 8.82 -1.58 -2.45
N GLU A 47 9.77 -2.49 -2.25
CA GLU A 47 9.57 -3.52 -1.24
C GLU A 47 9.28 -2.89 0.11
N MET A 48 8.59 -3.62 1.01
CA MET A 48 8.37 -3.10 2.36
C MET A 48 9.68 -2.91 3.11
N VAL A 49 9.81 -1.75 3.72
CA VAL A 49 10.94 -1.34 4.56
C VAL A 49 10.50 -1.39 6.02
N ALA A 50 11.23 -2.14 6.85
CA ALA A 50 10.94 -2.19 8.29
C ALA A 50 11.30 -0.85 8.94
N SER A 51 10.33 -0.17 9.55
CA SER A 51 10.47 1.18 10.08
C SER A 51 11.58 1.31 11.13
N ALA A 52 11.61 0.41 12.12
CA ALA A 52 12.65 0.42 13.15
C ALA A 52 14.05 0.14 12.58
N GLU A 53 14.17 -0.77 11.60
CA GLU A 53 15.45 -1.08 10.96
C GLU A 53 15.96 0.12 10.13
N LEU A 54 15.07 0.83 9.44
CA LEU A 54 15.43 2.03 8.69
C LEU A 54 15.96 3.13 9.63
N CYS A 55 15.29 3.37 10.75
CA CYS A 55 15.71 4.34 11.76
C CYS A 55 17.04 3.96 12.42
N ASN A 56 17.34 2.67 12.54
CA ASN A 56 18.61 2.16 13.04
C ASN A 56 19.70 2.02 11.94
N HIS A 57 19.50 2.66 10.78
CA HIS A 57 20.47 2.75 9.69
C HIS A 57 20.87 1.40 9.05
N HIS A 58 20.02 0.39 9.08
CA HIS A 58 20.28 -0.86 8.40
C HIS A 58 20.40 -0.66 6.89
N SER A 59 21.51 -1.10 6.30
CA SER A 59 21.84 -0.89 4.89
C SER A 59 20.81 -1.54 3.95
N GLU A 60 20.28 -2.71 4.29
CA GLU A 60 19.26 -3.41 3.51
C GLU A 60 17.96 -2.61 3.42
N SER A 61 17.55 -1.94 4.51
CA SER A 61 16.36 -1.07 4.53
C SER A 61 16.54 0.12 3.59
N ARG A 62 17.72 0.75 3.56
CA ARG A 62 18.03 1.83 2.64
C ARG A 62 18.04 1.37 1.19
N LYS A 63 18.64 0.20 0.90
CA LYS A 63 18.67 -0.39 -0.43
C LYS A 63 17.27 -0.64 -1.00
N ARG A 64 16.34 -1.14 -0.17
CA ARG A 64 14.96 -1.39 -0.59
C ARG A 64 14.20 -0.14 -1.02
N MET A 65 14.51 0.99 -0.42
CA MET A 65 13.86 2.25 -0.75
C MET A 65 14.56 3.08 -1.83
N GLU A 66 15.59 2.58 -2.49
CA GLU A 66 16.29 3.31 -3.56
C GLU A 66 15.32 3.75 -4.66
N ARG A 67 15.39 5.04 -5.01
CA ARG A 67 14.59 5.65 -6.07
C ARG A 67 15.06 5.22 -7.47
N GLY A 68 16.37 5.23 -7.68
CA GLY A 68 16.94 5.11 -9.02
C GLY A 68 16.53 6.28 -9.92
N ASP A 69 16.10 5.94 -11.15
CA ASP A 69 15.64 6.86 -12.19
C ASP A 69 14.12 6.94 -12.34
N LEU A 70 13.38 6.38 -11.39
CA LEU A 70 11.93 6.40 -11.39
C LEU A 70 11.37 7.82 -11.19
N GLN A 71 10.39 8.22 -12.01
CA GLN A 71 9.78 9.55 -11.92
C GLN A 71 9.03 9.73 -10.62
N THR A 72 8.25 8.72 -10.21
CA THR A 72 7.52 8.74 -8.95
C THR A 72 8.13 7.72 -7.99
N HIS A 73 8.56 8.21 -6.83
CA HIS A 73 9.20 7.41 -5.80
C HIS A 73 8.24 7.12 -4.67
N VAL A 74 7.80 5.88 -4.57
CA VAL A 74 6.90 5.40 -3.51
C VAL A 74 7.65 4.46 -2.59
N VAL A 75 7.74 4.82 -1.33
CA VAL A 75 8.37 4.00 -0.28
C VAL A 75 7.31 3.36 0.58
N GLN A 76 7.30 2.02 0.65
CA GLN A 76 6.38 1.29 1.52
C GLN A 76 7.05 0.97 2.87
N LEU A 77 6.44 1.45 3.96
CA LEU A 77 6.86 1.20 5.33
C LEU A 77 6.03 0.09 5.99
N ALA A 78 6.69 -0.74 6.78
CA ALA A 78 6.06 -1.74 7.63
C ALA A 78 6.59 -1.61 9.06
N GLY A 79 5.70 -1.62 10.04
CA GLY A 79 6.06 -1.47 11.45
C GLY A 79 4.91 -1.83 12.38
N ARG A 80 5.17 -1.73 13.68
CA ARG A 80 4.20 -1.99 14.75
C ARG A 80 4.17 -0.91 15.83
N GLU A 81 5.07 0.06 15.75
CA GLU A 81 5.22 1.12 16.73
C GLU A 81 5.09 2.48 16.07
N ALA A 82 4.16 3.30 16.53
CA ALA A 82 3.83 4.59 15.93
C ALA A 82 5.06 5.52 15.84
N HIS A 83 5.89 5.55 16.89
CA HIS A 83 7.13 6.32 16.87
C HIS A 83 8.03 5.98 15.69
N TRP A 84 8.33 4.69 15.48
CA TRP A 84 9.19 4.27 14.37
C TRP A 84 8.54 4.47 13.00
N MET A 85 7.22 4.38 12.91
CA MET A 85 6.51 4.67 11.66
C MET A 85 6.64 6.13 11.27
N GLY A 86 6.47 7.05 12.24
CA GLY A 86 6.64 8.48 11.99
C GLY A 86 8.08 8.85 11.63
N GLU A 87 9.08 8.35 12.37
CA GLU A 87 10.50 8.64 12.08
C GLU A 87 10.94 8.05 10.74
N ALA A 88 10.53 6.82 10.41
CA ALA A 88 10.82 6.21 9.11
C ALA A 88 10.17 6.97 7.95
N ALA A 89 8.97 7.52 8.15
CA ALA A 89 8.31 8.34 7.16
C ALA A 89 9.08 9.63 6.87
N LYS A 90 9.60 10.31 7.91
CA LYS A 90 10.47 11.48 7.75
C LYS A 90 11.76 11.16 6.98
N ILE A 91 12.36 10.00 7.26
CA ILE A 91 13.55 9.54 6.54
C ILE A 91 13.20 9.31 5.06
N ALA A 92 12.09 8.62 4.77
CA ALA A 92 11.66 8.36 3.40
C ALA A 92 11.39 9.66 2.63
N GLU A 93 10.69 10.63 3.22
CA GLU A 93 10.47 11.95 2.64
C GLU A 93 11.80 12.70 2.42
N GLY A 94 12.70 12.68 3.39
CA GLY A 94 14.03 13.30 3.30
C GLY A 94 14.92 12.68 2.21
N GLU A 95 14.77 11.40 1.90
CA GLU A 95 15.43 10.70 0.80
C GLU A 95 14.67 10.86 -0.54
N GLY A 96 13.66 11.74 -0.58
CA GLY A 96 12.94 12.14 -1.78
C GLY A 96 11.78 11.24 -2.17
N ALA A 97 11.14 10.56 -1.23
CA ALA A 97 9.88 9.89 -1.51
C ALA A 97 8.80 10.91 -1.90
N ASP A 98 8.12 10.66 -3.01
CA ASP A 98 6.97 11.46 -3.46
C ASP A 98 5.67 10.99 -2.75
N ILE A 99 5.64 9.73 -2.32
CA ILE A 99 4.52 9.11 -1.59
C ILE A 99 5.10 8.13 -0.55
N VAL A 100 4.53 8.12 0.65
CA VAL A 100 4.78 7.10 1.67
C VAL A 100 3.58 6.16 1.74
N ASP A 101 3.81 4.86 1.55
CA ASP A 101 2.78 3.83 1.62
C ASP A 101 2.92 3.00 2.91
N ILE A 102 1.80 2.68 3.56
CA ILE A 102 1.78 1.88 4.79
C ILE A 102 1.37 0.45 4.45
N ASN A 103 2.17 -0.54 4.90
CA ASN A 103 1.84 -1.96 4.74
C ASN A 103 1.01 -2.49 5.91
N MET A 104 -0.24 -2.83 5.64
CA MET A 104 -1.12 -3.59 6.53
C MET A 104 -1.70 -4.83 5.83
N GLY A 105 -0.96 -5.37 4.84
CA GLY A 105 -1.43 -6.49 4.02
C GLY A 105 -0.50 -7.70 3.97
N CYS A 106 0.77 -7.60 4.36
CA CYS A 106 1.71 -8.70 4.29
C CYS A 106 1.28 -9.87 5.19
N PRO A 107 1.03 -11.10 4.65
CA PRO A 107 0.55 -12.22 5.43
C PRO A 107 1.68 -13.11 5.99
N ALA A 108 2.93 -12.83 5.67
CA ALA A 108 4.07 -13.67 6.02
C ALA A 108 4.22 -13.83 7.54
N LYS A 109 4.43 -15.06 8.01
CA LYS A 109 4.54 -15.39 9.45
C LYS A 109 5.60 -14.54 10.17
N LYS A 110 6.74 -14.27 9.52
CA LYS A 110 7.80 -13.41 10.07
C LYS A 110 7.31 -11.98 10.36
N VAL A 111 6.42 -11.44 9.52
CA VAL A 111 5.87 -10.10 9.66
C VAL A 111 4.71 -10.10 10.68
N THR A 112 3.75 -11.01 10.51
CA THR A 112 2.57 -11.07 11.38
C THR A 112 2.90 -11.54 12.81
N GLY A 113 3.93 -12.40 12.98
CA GLY A 113 4.44 -12.78 14.30
C GLY A 113 5.07 -11.59 15.07
N GLY A 114 5.55 -10.58 14.34
CA GLY A 114 6.01 -9.30 14.90
C GLY A 114 4.92 -8.25 15.05
N TYR A 115 3.65 -8.60 14.96
CA TYR A 115 2.50 -7.67 15.06
C TYR A 115 2.49 -6.57 14.00
N SER A 116 3.02 -6.86 12.79
CA SER A 116 3.07 -5.94 11.64
C SER A 116 2.30 -6.50 10.45
N GLY A 117 2.17 -5.72 9.40
CA GLY A 117 1.48 -6.12 8.17
C GLY A 117 0.01 -6.46 8.44
N SER A 118 -0.47 -7.60 7.93
CA SER A 118 -1.89 -7.96 8.08
C SER A 118 -2.30 -8.35 9.51
N ALA A 119 -1.37 -8.50 10.46
CA ALA A 119 -1.71 -8.67 11.88
C ALA A 119 -2.42 -7.43 12.46
N LEU A 120 -2.14 -6.25 11.91
CA LEU A 120 -2.78 -4.99 12.29
C LEU A 120 -4.29 -4.97 11.98
N MET A 121 -4.76 -5.81 11.04
CA MET A 121 -6.20 -5.98 10.79
C MET A 121 -6.96 -6.60 11.97
N ARG A 122 -6.28 -7.06 13.02
CA ARG A 122 -6.90 -7.63 14.23
C ARG A 122 -7.13 -6.58 15.32
N ASP A 123 -6.51 -5.41 15.18
CA ASP A 123 -6.59 -4.31 16.14
C ASP A 123 -6.57 -2.98 15.38
N LEU A 124 -7.76 -2.51 15.01
CA LEU A 124 -7.91 -1.31 14.19
C LEU A 124 -7.55 -0.03 14.96
N ASP A 125 -7.65 -0.04 16.30
CA ASP A 125 -7.27 1.11 17.11
C ASP A 125 -5.75 1.26 17.10
N HIS A 126 -5.02 0.16 17.28
CA HIS A 126 -3.57 0.18 17.14
C HIS A 126 -3.13 0.52 15.69
N ALA A 127 -3.78 -0.07 14.68
CA ALA A 127 -3.51 0.26 13.28
C ALA A 127 -3.65 1.77 13.01
N LEU A 128 -4.68 2.40 13.57
CA LEU A 128 -4.91 3.83 13.42
C LEU A 128 -3.79 4.67 14.02
N THR A 129 -3.22 4.30 15.17
CA THR A 129 -2.09 5.04 15.76
C THR A 129 -0.86 5.08 14.83
N LEU A 130 -0.62 4.01 14.07
CA LEU A 130 0.47 3.95 13.09
C LEU A 130 0.19 4.85 11.89
N ILE A 131 -1.07 4.85 11.42
CA ILE A 131 -1.52 5.69 10.30
C ILE A 131 -1.38 7.17 10.67
N GLU A 132 -1.92 7.57 11.82
CA GLU A 132 -1.88 8.96 12.32
C GLU A 132 -0.43 9.44 12.48
N ALA A 133 0.43 8.63 13.10
CA ALA A 133 1.84 8.97 13.27
C ALA A 133 2.56 9.16 11.94
N THR A 134 2.24 8.33 10.92
CA THR A 134 2.83 8.46 9.58
C THR A 134 2.33 9.72 8.88
N VAL A 135 1.01 9.95 8.89
CA VAL A 135 0.39 11.13 8.23
C VAL A 135 0.89 12.43 8.85
N GLN A 136 0.98 12.49 10.18
CA GLN A 136 1.44 13.71 10.89
C GLN A 136 2.93 14.00 10.69
N ALA A 137 3.73 12.99 10.34
CA ALA A 137 5.17 13.10 10.24
C ALA A 137 5.66 13.74 8.93
N VAL A 138 4.87 13.69 7.84
CA VAL A 138 5.30 14.06 6.48
C VAL A 138 4.31 15.00 5.80
N LYS A 139 4.79 15.69 4.75
CA LYS A 139 3.97 16.56 3.89
C LYS A 139 3.57 15.87 2.59
N VAL A 140 4.30 14.85 2.18
CA VAL A 140 3.98 14.06 1.00
C VAL A 140 2.72 13.21 1.25
N PRO A 141 1.95 12.85 0.21
CA PRO A 141 0.80 11.97 0.35
C PRO A 141 1.15 10.66 1.06
N VAL A 142 0.28 10.24 2.00
CA VAL A 142 0.35 8.92 2.63
C VAL A 142 -0.74 8.03 2.05
N THR A 143 -0.38 6.79 1.72
CA THR A 143 -1.29 5.76 1.20
C THR A 143 -1.28 4.53 2.10
N LEU A 144 -2.30 3.69 1.99
CA LEU A 144 -2.43 2.47 2.80
C LEU A 144 -2.72 1.28 1.91
N LYS A 145 -1.91 0.20 2.06
CA LYS A 145 -2.18 -1.09 1.43
C LYS A 145 -2.52 -2.14 2.47
N MET A 146 -3.71 -2.75 2.35
CA MET A 146 -4.25 -3.72 3.31
C MET A 146 -4.90 -4.93 2.62
N ARG A 147 -5.38 -5.87 3.42
CA ARG A 147 -6.27 -6.98 3.02
C ARG A 147 -7.71 -6.71 3.48
N LEU A 148 -8.65 -7.61 3.13
CA LEU A 148 -10.05 -7.52 3.54
C LEU A 148 -10.24 -7.62 5.06
N GLY A 149 -9.32 -8.29 5.73
CA GLY A 149 -9.35 -8.56 7.17
C GLY A 149 -8.38 -9.68 7.52
N TRP A 150 -8.44 -10.15 8.79
CA TRP A 150 -7.63 -11.28 9.24
C TRP A 150 -8.14 -12.61 8.70
N ASP A 151 -9.44 -12.87 8.85
CA ASP A 151 -10.14 -14.08 8.39
C ASP A 151 -11.56 -13.72 7.92
N HIS A 152 -12.33 -14.73 7.53
CA HIS A 152 -13.70 -14.54 7.03
C HIS A 152 -14.68 -14.02 8.10
N ASN A 153 -14.37 -14.17 9.39
CA ASN A 153 -15.20 -13.69 10.48
C ASN A 153 -14.86 -12.24 10.87
N SER A 154 -13.79 -11.68 10.31
CA SER A 154 -13.27 -10.35 10.64
C SER A 154 -12.95 -9.53 9.38
N ILE A 155 -13.93 -9.44 8.46
CA ILE A 155 -13.86 -8.56 7.30
C ILE A 155 -14.10 -7.13 7.78
N ASN A 156 -13.03 -6.33 7.89
CA ASN A 156 -13.07 -4.99 8.47
C ASN A 156 -12.34 -3.92 7.64
N ALA A 157 -11.97 -4.25 6.39
CA ALA A 157 -11.35 -3.30 5.47
C ALA A 157 -12.16 -2.02 5.26
N PRO A 158 -13.51 -2.03 5.10
CA PRO A 158 -14.28 -0.80 4.95
C PRO A 158 -14.15 0.14 6.14
N GLU A 159 -14.16 -0.40 7.36
CA GLU A 159 -14.01 0.40 8.58
C GLU A 159 -12.62 1.00 8.69
N LEU A 160 -11.56 0.19 8.50
CA LEU A 160 -10.19 0.70 8.55
C LEU A 160 -9.94 1.74 7.46
N ALA A 161 -10.46 1.53 6.23
CA ALA A 161 -10.32 2.46 5.14
C ALA A 161 -10.93 3.82 5.47
N ARG A 162 -12.16 3.84 6.00
CA ARG A 162 -12.83 5.08 6.42
C ARG A 162 -12.00 5.80 7.49
N ARG A 163 -11.60 5.11 8.55
CA ARG A 163 -10.78 5.67 9.63
C ARG A 163 -9.44 6.22 9.12
N ALA A 164 -8.80 5.51 8.18
CA ALA A 164 -7.54 5.93 7.57
C ALA A 164 -7.72 7.21 6.73
N VAL A 165 -8.80 7.32 5.97
CA VAL A 165 -9.12 8.51 5.19
C VAL A 165 -9.42 9.69 6.11
N ASP A 166 -10.18 9.48 7.19
CA ASP A 166 -10.47 10.50 8.20
C ASP A 166 -9.16 11.00 8.87
N ALA A 167 -8.15 10.13 9.00
CA ALA A 167 -6.82 10.48 9.51
C ALA A 167 -5.90 11.15 8.47
N GLY A 168 -6.31 11.23 7.18
CA GLY A 168 -5.57 11.94 6.14
C GLY A 168 -4.88 11.06 5.09
N VAL A 169 -5.15 9.75 5.04
CA VAL A 169 -4.68 8.87 3.96
C VAL A 169 -5.35 9.25 2.65
N GLN A 170 -4.56 9.31 1.56
CA GLN A 170 -5.00 9.88 0.28
C GLN A 170 -5.21 8.85 -0.84
N MET A 171 -4.93 7.58 -0.60
CA MET A 171 -5.31 6.45 -1.46
C MET A 171 -5.32 5.16 -0.64
N ILE A 172 -6.26 4.28 -0.94
CA ILE A 172 -6.36 2.94 -0.34
C ILE A 172 -6.13 1.88 -1.41
N THR A 173 -5.32 0.87 -1.09
CA THR A 173 -5.16 -0.34 -1.92
C THR A 173 -5.63 -1.55 -1.11
N VAL A 174 -6.55 -2.34 -1.65
CA VAL A 174 -7.08 -3.53 -0.97
C VAL A 174 -6.79 -4.79 -1.78
N HIS A 175 -6.08 -5.73 -1.16
CA HIS A 175 -6.01 -7.08 -1.68
C HIS A 175 -7.31 -7.84 -1.33
N GLY A 176 -8.03 -8.34 -2.33
CA GLY A 176 -9.32 -9.02 -2.21
C GLY A 176 -9.26 -10.39 -1.52
N ARG A 177 -8.34 -10.59 -0.59
CA ARG A 177 -8.22 -11.79 0.26
C ARG A 177 -8.02 -11.39 1.71
N THR A 178 -8.43 -12.26 2.63
CA THR A 178 -8.06 -12.15 4.03
C THR A 178 -6.61 -12.61 4.25
N ARG A 179 -6.06 -12.34 5.44
CA ARG A 179 -4.74 -12.89 5.80
C ARG A 179 -4.75 -14.41 5.84
N CYS A 180 -5.80 -15.03 6.39
CA CYS A 180 -5.86 -16.49 6.53
C CYS A 180 -6.02 -17.22 5.20
N GLN A 181 -6.59 -16.60 4.18
CA GLN A 181 -6.58 -17.14 2.82
C GLN A 181 -5.17 -17.20 2.21
N PHE A 182 -4.27 -16.35 2.65
CA PHE A 182 -2.92 -16.21 2.10
C PHE A 182 -2.95 -15.93 0.59
N TYR A 183 -2.86 -16.98 -0.26
CA TYR A 183 -3.01 -16.92 -1.73
C TYR A 183 -3.97 -18.00 -2.26
N THR A 184 -4.72 -18.68 -1.38
CA THR A 184 -5.70 -19.70 -1.78
C THR A 184 -7.01 -19.07 -2.23
N GLY A 185 -7.78 -19.79 -3.05
CA GLY A 185 -9.03 -19.31 -3.63
C GLY A 185 -8.82 -18.12 -4.56
N HIS A 186 -9.86 -17.32 -4.71
CA HIS A 186 -9.86 -16.12 -5.57
C HIS A 186 -9.92 -14.84 -4.75
N ALA A 187 -9.41 -13.74 -5.31
CA ALA A 187 -9.62 -12.41 -4.76
C ALA A 187 -11.10 -12.02 -4.92
N ASP A 188 -11.70 -11.57 -3.84
CA ASP A 188 -13.09 -11.11 -3.80
C ASP A 188 -13.15 -9.62 -4.15
N TRP A 189 -13.44 -9.32 -5.40
CA TRP A 189 -13.55 -7.94 -5.89
C TRP A 189 -14.83 -7.26 -5.43
N ASP A 190 -15.91 -8.03 -5.18
CA ASP A 190 -17.16 -7.48 -4.65
C ASP A 190 -17.00 -7.02 -3.19
N ALA A 191 -16.21 -7.74 -2.39
CA ALA A 191 -15.85 -7.27 -1.05
C ALA A 191 -15.03 -5.96 -1.08
N ILE A 192 -14.23 -5.71 -2.14
CA ILE A 192 -13.53 -4.44 -2.33
C ILE A 192 -14.53 -3.30 -2.62
N ARG A 193 -15.67 -3.59 -3.29
CA ARG A 193 -16.72 -2.59 -3.55
C ARG A 193 -17.26 -1.97 -2.27
N ALA A 194 -17.42 -2.75 -1.21
CA ALA A 194 -17.83 -2.22 0.10
C ALA A 194 -16.83 -1.20 0.66
N VAL A 195 -15.55 -1.33 0.34
CA VAL A 195 -14.54 -0.31 0.68
C VAL A 195 -14.74 0.96 -0.15
N ARG A 196 -15.09 0.83 -1.46
CA ARG A 196 -15.39 1.99 -2.32
C ARG A 196 -16.53 2.83 -1.75
N GLU A 197 -17.56 2.18 -1.23
CA GLU A 197 -18.73 2.86 -0.64
C GLU A 197 -18.38 3.61 0.65
N ALA A 198 -17.34 3.19 1.37
CA ALA A 198 -16.93 3.75 2.65
C ALA A 198 -15.97 4.94 2.54
N ILE A 199 -15.39 5.22 1.35
CA ILE A 199 -14.33 6.22 1.19
C ILE A 199 -14.54 7.12 -0.03
N SER A 200 -13.93 8.31 -0.03
CA SER A 200 -13.96 9.27 -1.15
C SER A 200 -12.66 9.36 -1.95
N VAL A 201 -11.54 8.88 -1.38
CA VAL A 201 -10.22 8.90 -2.04
C VAL A 201 -10.08 7.78 -3.09
N PRO A 202 -9.08 7.82 -3.97
CA PRO A 202 -8.81 6.72 -4.89
C PRO A 202 -8.69 5.37 -4.19
N LEU A 203 -9.32 4.35 -4.80
CA LEU A 203 -9.26 2.95 -4.39
C LEU A 203 -8.61 2.12 -5.48
N VAL A 204 -7.64 1.28 -5.11
CA VAL A 204 -6.97 0.33 -5.99
C VAL A 204 -7.35 -1.10 -5.58
N ALA A 205 -7.97 -1.84 -6.49
CA ALA A 205 -8.21 -3.26 -6.32
C ALA A 205 -6.95 -4.05 -6.64
N ASN A 206 -6.62 -5.04 -5.81
CA ASN A 206 -5.45 -5.89 -5.96
C ASN A 206 -5.82 -7.36 -5.73
N GLY A 207 -5.16 -8.25 -6.47
CA GLY A 207 -5.34 -9.70 -6.42
C GLY A 207 -6.01 -10.23 -7.69
N ASP A 208 -5.38 -11.23 -8.28
CA ASP A 208 -5.85 -12.01 -9.45
C ASP A 208 -6.12 -11.20 -10.74
N VAL A 209 -5.59 -10.00 -10.84
CA VAL A 209 -5.69 -9.16 -12.05
C VAL A 209 -4.66 -9.68 -13.06
N GLY A 210 -5.07 -10.55 -13.95
CA GLY A 210 -4.21 -11.25 -14.91
C GLY A 210 -4.46 -10.92 -16.38
N SER A 211 -5.54 -10.17 -16.67
CA SER A 211 -5.93 -9.86 -18.05
C SER A 211 -6.55 -8.46 -18.18
N ALA A 212 -6.64 -7.98 -19.43
CA ALA A 212 -7.36 -6.74 -19.73
C ALA A 212 -8.86 -6.84 -19.42
N ALA A 213 -9.43 -8.05 -19.49
CA ALA A 213 -10.82 -8.29 -19.14
C ALA A 213 -11.06 -8.09 -17.63
N ASP A 214 -10.15 -8.58 -16.79
CA ASP A 214 -10.20 -8.37 -15.32
C ASP A 214 -10.16 -6.89 -14.98
N VAL A 215 -9.29 -6.13 -15.66
CA VAL A 215 -9.22 -4.66 -15.46
C VAL A 215 -10.55 -4.00 -15.83
N GLN A 216 -11.19 -4.42 -16.93
CA GLN A 216 -12.48 -3.86 -17.33
C GLN A 216 -13.60 -4.20 -16.35
N GLU A 217 -13.57 -5.40 -15.76
CA GLU A 217 -14.54 -5.81 -14.75
C GLU A 217 -14.38 -5.03 -13.45
N ILE A 218 -13.17 -4.90 -12.94
CA ILE A 218 -12.86 -4.12 -11.72
C ILE A 218 -13.23 -2.65 -11.85
N MET A 219 -13.16 -2.11 -13.07
CA MET A 219 -13.45 -0.68 -13.33
C MET A 219 -14.94 -0.36 -13.51
N ARG A 220 -15.82 -1.36 -13.47
CA ARG A 220 -17.29 -1.20 -13.50
C ARG A 220 -17.85 -0.90 -12.12
#